data_d96772479287515759988d39c9b2591b
#
_entry.id   d96772479287515759988d39c9b2591b
#
_cell.length_a   1.000
_cell.length_b   1.000
_cell.length_c   1.000
_cell.angle_alpha   90.00
_cell.angle_beta   90.00
_cell.angle_gamma   90.00
#
_symmetry.space_group_name_H-M   'P 1'
#
loop_
_entity.id
_entity.type
_entity.pdbx_description
1 polymer ?
#
loop_
_entity_poly.entity_id
_entity_poly.type
_entity_poly.pdbx_seq_one_letter_code
_entity_poly.pdbx_strand_id
1 'polypeptide(L)'
;MTGALDGAGISWSFDPLLVRGLDYYCHTAFEFITDALGAQGTVLGGGRYDGLSEMLGGPLVPGVGWAAGVERLAMLVGDVEPAAPRVAVMPMDGDAEGAAFALAESLRGAGIAVDLPAGGAIGKRLKKSDRAGVRIAVILGSDEVACGSAQIRDLGAGTQQEVPQAELNSVIHGMLGEGQAS
;
A
#
# COMPACT_ATOMS: atom_id res chain seq x y z
N MET A 1 -1.63 13.35 28.60
CA MET A 1 -0.91 12.94 27.38
C MET A 1 0.48 12.41 27.69
N THR A 2 1.36 13.17 28.35
CA THR A 2 2.74 12.76 28.66
C THR A 2 2.83 11.44 29.42
N GLY A 3 2.01 11.24 30.48
CA GLY A 3 1.99 9.95 31.20
C GLY A 3 1.58 8.73 30.35
N ALA A 4 0.84 8.93 29.25
CA ALA A 4 0.54 7.85 28.31
C ALA A 4 1.75 7.53 27.41
N LEU A 5 2.53 8.54 27.05
CA LEU A 5 3.79 8.36 26.30
C LEU A 5 4.82 7.62 27.16
N ASP A 6 4.94 8.02 28.44
CA ASP A 6 5.83 7.35 29.40
C ASP A 6 5.44 5.89 29.60
N GLY A 7 4.12 5.63 29.77
CA GLY A 7 3.58 4.27 29.91
C GLY A 7 3.77 3.40 28.65
N ALA A 8 3.87 4.02 27.47
CA ALA A 8 4.15 3.34 26.20
C ALA A 8 5.66 3.23 25.87
N GLY A 9 6.54 3.74 26.74
CA GLY A 9 7.99 3.75 26.52
C GLY A 9 8.44 4.67 25.39
N ILE A 10 7.64 5.68 25.03
CA ILE A 10 7.95 6.62 23.95
C ILE A 10 8.76 7.78 24.54
N SER A 11 9.97 7.98 24.05
CA SER A 11 10.80 9.12 24.42
C SER A 11 10.23 10.41 23.84
N TRP A 12 10.12 11.44 24.66
CA TRP A 12 9.62 12.76 24.24
C TRP A 12 10.35 13.86 25.01
N SER A 13 10.31 15.07 24.46
CA SER A 13 10.81 16.27 25.11
C SER A 13 9.77 17.38 25.06
N PHE A 14 9.71 18.21 26.10
CA PHE A 14 8.82 19.37 26.12
C PHE A 14 9.54 20.58 25.53
N ASP A 15 8.96 21.16 24.48
CA ASP A 15 9.43 22.39 23.86
C ASP A 15 8.36 23.48 24.02
N PRO A 16 8.55 24.45 24.92
CA PRO A 16 7.60 25.55 25.13
C PRO A 16 7.61 26.57 23.97
N LEU A 17 8.58 26.49 23.07
CA LEU A 17 8.71 27.39 21.91
C LEU A 17 8.17 26.78 20.61
N LEU A 18 7.66 25.55 20.66
CA LEU A 18 7.08 24.91 19.50
C LEU A 18 5.86 25.68 19.00
N VAL A 19 6.02 26.29 17.82
CA VAL A 19 4.95 27.00 17.12
C VAL A 19 4.65 26.29 15.80
N ARG A 20 3.37 26.02 15.58
CA ARG A 20 2.87 25.51 14.30
C ARG A 20 2.33 26.67 13.46
N GLY A 21 2.61 26.67 12.16
CA GLY A 21 2.22 27.73 11.24
C GLY A 21 0.73 27.82 10.89
N LEU A 22 -0.15 27.21 11.67
CA LEU A 22 -1.59 27.17 11.44
C LEU A 22 -2.34 27.58 12.71
N ASP A 23 -3.28 28.51 12.60
CA ASP A 23 -3.93 29.18 13.72
C ASP A 23 -4.99 28.33 14.43
N TYR A 24 -5.38 27.20 13.86
CA TYR A 24 -6.43 26.34 14.40
C TYR A 24 -5.96 25.40 15.51
N TYR A 25 -4.65 25.26 15.73
CA TYR A 25 -4.16 24.40 16.82
C TYR A 25 -4.48 24.99 18.19
N CYS A 26 -4.90 24.12 19.10
CA CYS A 26 -5.18 24.44 20.48
C CYS A 26 -4.61 23.38 21.42
N HIS A 27 -4.27 23.77 22.65
CA HIS A 27 -3.84 22.92 23.76
C HIS A 27 -2.57 22.07 23.49
N THR A 28 -2.50 21.29 22.41
CA THR A 28 -1.39 20.36 22.17
C THR A 28 -0.94 20.44 20.72
N ALA A 29 0.37 20.62 20.55
CA ALA A 29 1.06 20.43 19.26
C ALA A 29 2.23 19.47 19.48
N PHE A 30 2.60 18.73 18.44
CA PHE A 30 3.71 17.79 18.49
C PHE A 30 4.41 17.69 17.14
N GLU A 31 5.70 17.32 17.18
CA GLU A 31 6.52 17.04 16.02
C GLU A 31 7.36 15.78 16.26
N PHE A 32 7.61 15.05 15.18
CA PHE A 32 8.66 14.04 15.11
C PHE A 32 9.84 14.63 14.35
N ILE A 33 10.97 14.70 15.02
CA ILE A 33 12.17 15.36 14.51
C ILE A 33 13.29 14.34 14.38
N THR A 34 14.09 14.48 13.35
CA THR A 34 15.30 13.67 13.12
C THR A 34 16.49 14.59 12.80
N ASP A 35 17.65 14.22 13.26
CA ASP A 35 18.92 14.91 12.92
C ASP A 35 19.48 14.47 11.56
N ALA A 36 18.98 13.34 11.02
CA ALA A 36 19.47 12.77 9.76
C ALA A 36 19.18 13.63 8.52
N LEU A 37 18.24 14.57 8.61
CA LEU A 37 17.85 15.46 7.49
C LEU A 37 18.31 16.91 7.68
N GLY A 38 19.27 17.17 8.57
CA GLY A 38 19.80 18.49 8.83
C GLY A 38 18.73 19.52 9.23
N ALA A 39 18.74 20.71 8.60
CA ALA A 39 17.80 21.79 8.92
C ALA A 39 16.31 21.48 8.65
N GLN A 40 16.00 20.39 7.97
CA GLN A 40 14.64 19.93 7.66
C GLN A 40 14.22 18.73 8.51
N GLY A 41 14.65 18.68 9.75
CA GLY A 41 14.48 17.55 10.65
C GLY A 41 13.04 17.13 10.97
N THR A 42 12.05 18.03 10.89
CA THR A 42 10.66 17.68 11.16
C THR A 42 10.08 16.81 10.05
N VAL A 43 9.79 15.55 10.32
CA VAL A 43 9.25 14.58 9.35
C VAL A 43 7.73 14.39 9.47
N LEU A 44 7.17 14.63 10.65
CA LEU A 44 5.75 14.56 10.93
C LEU A 44 5.39 15.62 11.98
N GLY A 45 4.24 16.21 11.86
CA GLY A 45 3.75 17.14 12.86
C GLY A 45 2.25 17.22 12.89
N GLY A 46 1.72 17.51 14.05
CA GLY A 46 0.28 17.57 14.27
C GLY A 46 -0.10 18.24 15.59
N GLY A 47 -1.36 18.12 15.94
CA GLY A 47 -1.87 18.67 17.18
C GLY A 47 -3.38 18.56 17.28
N ARG A 48 -3.91 19.16 18.34
CA ARG A 48 -5.33 19.25 18.62
C ARG A 48 -5.90 20.54 18.03
N TYR A 49 -7.10 20.46 17.47
CA TYR A 49 -7.75 21.59 16.79
C TYR A 49 -9.28 21.55 16.96
N ASP A 50 -9.75 21.68 18.18
CA ASP A 50 -11.17 21.55 18.54
C ASP A 50 -12.09 22.58 17.84
N GLY A 51 -11.59 23.78 17.56
CA GLY A 51 -12.35 24.86 16.91
C GLY A 51 -12.42 24.79 15.38
N LEU A 52 -11.71 23.86 14.72
CA LEU A 52 -11.60 23.89 13.26
C LEU A 52 -12.95 23.64 12.58
N SER A 53 -13.76 22.72 13.07
CA SER A 53 -15.08 22.45 12.48
C SER A 53 -16.01 23.67 12.56
N GLU A 54 -15.98 24.38 13.70
CA GLU A 54 -16.77 25.60 13.89
C GLU A 54 -16.29 26.74 12.97
N MET A 55 -14.98 26.92 12.79
CA MET A 55 -14.40 27.87 11.85
C MET A 55 -14.83 27.62 10.39
N LEU A 56 -15.12 26.35 10.06
CA LEU A 56 -15.62 25.95 8.73
C LEU A 56 -17.16 25.95 8.64
N GLY A 57 -17.87 26.47 9.66
CA GLY A 57 -19.32 26.54 9.68
C GLY A 57 -20.05 25.29 10.12
N GLY A 58 -19.33 24.32 10.68
CA GLY A 58 -19.88 23.10 11.29
C GLY A 58 -20.13 23.22 12.79
N PRO A 59 -20.60 22.15 13.43
CA PRO A 59 -20.73 22.10 14.89
C PRO A 59 -19.35 22.04 15.56
N LEU A 60 -19.28 22.45 16.84
CA LEU A 60 -18.05 22.28 17.64
C LEU A 60 -17.76 20.78 17.84
N VAL A 61 -16.72 20.29 17.21
CA VAL A 61 -16.28 18.91 17.31
C VAL A 61 -14.78 18.88 17.64
N PRO A 62 -14.36 18.26 18.75
CA PRO A 62 -12.95 18.09 19.05
C PRO A 62 -12.24 17.32 17.97
N GLY A 63 -11.07 17.80 17.56
CA GLY A 63 -10.27 17.17 16.52
C GLY A 63 -8.80 17.03 16.89
N VAL A 64 -8.18 15.98 16.44
CA VAL A 64 -6.74 15.77 16.48
C VAL A 64 -6.29 15.16 15.17
N GLY A 65 -5.14 15.58 14.67
CA GLY A 65 -4.59 15.00 13.45
C GLY A 65 -3.13 15.38 13.25
N TRP A 66 -2.59 14.84 12.19
CA TRP A 66 -1.19 15.03 11.84
C TRP A 66 -0.99 14.91 10.32
N ALA A 67 0.13 15.43 9.86
CA ALA A 67 0.61 15.22 8.50
C ALA A 67 2.10 14.86 8.53
N ALA A 68 2.52 14.03 7.58
CA ALA A 68 3.90 13.64 7.41
C ALA A 68 4.39 14.01 6.00
N GLY A 69 5.68 14.39 5.90
CA GLY A 69 6.34 14.62 4.62
C GLY A 69 6.76 13.28 4.01
N VAL A 70 6.06 12.82 2.98
CA VAL A 70 6.36 11.53 2.32
C VAL A 70 7.78 11.52 1.77
N GLU A 71 8.22 12.61 1.14
CA GLU A 71 9.57 12.76 0.60
C GLU A 71 10.64 12.71 1.71
N ARG A 72 10.37 13.33 2.87
CA ARG A 72 11.28 13.29 4.01
C ARG A 72 11.39 11.89 4.61
N LEU A 73 10.26 11.19 4.72
CA LEU A 73 10.25 9.79 5.15
C LEU A 73 10.98 8.90 4.15
N ALA A 74 10.79 9.09 2.85
CA ALA A 74 11.51 8.37 1.81
C ALA A 74 13.03 8.60 1.89
N MET A 75 13.48 9.83 2.15
CA MET A 75 14.91 10.12 2.37
C MET A 75 15.50 9.39 3.58
N LEU A 76 14.72 9.18 4.64
CA LEU A 76 15.14 8.42 5.82
C LEU A 76 15.20 6.91 5.56
N VAL A 77 14.28 6.39 4.76
CA VAL A 77 14.27 4.98 4.36
C VAL A 77 15.44 4.67 3.43
N GLY A 78 15.89 5.66 2.65
CA GLY A 78 16.98 5.50 1.68
C GLY A 78 16.55 4.75 0.44
N ASP A 79 17.54 4.28 -0.32
CA ASP A 79 17.32 3.50 -1.52
C ASP A 79 16.81 2.11 -1.16
N VAL A 80 15.52 1.89 -1.37
CA VAL A 80 14.90 0.57 -1.31
C VAL A 80 14.81 0.04 -2.72
N GLU A 81 15.43 -1.10 -2.97
CA GLU A 81 15.24 -1.81 -4.23
C GLU A 81 13.77 -2.24 -4.32
N PRO A 82 12.99 -1.73 -5.29
CA PRO A 82 11.59 -2.11 -5.41
C PRO A 82 11.51 -3.61 -5.64
N ALA A 83 10.80 -4.33 -4.80
CA ALA A 83 10.48 -5.71 -5.07
C ALA A 83 9.72 -5.76 -6.41
N ALA A 84 10.31 -6.36 -7.43
CA ALA A 84 9.63 -6.55 -8.70
C ALA A 84 8.34 -7.36 -8.44
N PRO A 85 7.18 -6.94 -9.00
CA PRO A 85 5.96 -7.70 -8.85
C PRO A 85 6.18 -9.10 -9.45
N ARG A 86 5.87 -10.13 -8.66
CA ARG A 86 6.06 -11.52 -9.10
C ARG A 86 4.84 -12.06 -9.86
N VAL A 87 3.69 -11.47 -9.59
CA VAL A 87 2.39 -11.83 -10.17
C VAL A 87 1.73 -10.58 -10.74
N ALA A 88 1.07 -10.69 -11.89
CA ALA A 88 0.17 -9.68 -12.40
C ALA A 88 -1.24 -10.26 -12.54
N VAL A 89 -2.24 -9.60 -11.95
CA VAL A 89 -3.65 -9.99 -12.11
C VAL A 89 -4.29 -9.08 -13.16
N MET A 90 -4.87 -9.66 -14.19
CA MET A 90 -5.31 -8.95 -15.40
C MET A 90 -6.80 -9.24 -15.70
N PRO A 91 -7.74 -8.34 -15.35
CA PRO A 91 -9.11 -8.48 -15.82
C PRO A 91 -9.17 -8.31 -17.34
N MET A 92 -9.95 -9.14 -18.02
CA MET A 92 -10.16 -9.05 -19.48
C MET A 92 -11.22 -8.00 -19.85
N ASP A 93 -12.18 -7.81 -18.97
CA ASP A 93 -13.35 -6.93 -19.14
C ASP A 93 -13.73 -6.27 -17.80
N GLY A 94 -14.69 -5.33 -17.86
CA GLY A 94 -15.13 -4.58 -16.67
C GLY A 94 -15.83 -5.43 -15.62
N ASP A 95 -16.50 -6.51 -16.03
CA ASP A 95 -17.23 -7.39 -15.10
C ASP A 95 -16.25 -8.23 -14.24
N ALA A 96 -15.04 -8.49 -14.76
CA ALA A 96 -13.99 -9.18 -14.04
C ALA A 96 -13.14 -8.28 -13.12
N GLU A 97 -13.26 -6.95 -13.19
CA GLU A 97 -12.41 -6.02 -12.40
C GLU A 97 -12.56 -6.22 -10.89
N GLY A 98 -13.77 -6.40 -10.38
CA GLY A 98 -14.03 -6.64 -8.97
C GLY A 98 -13.39 -7.92 -8.45
N ALA A 99 -13.51 -9.01 -9.22
CA ALA A 99 -12.89 -10.29 -8.90
C ALA A 99 -11.36 -10.23 -8.98
N ALA A 100 -10.82 -9.55 -9.98
CA ALA A 100 -9.38 -9.34 -10.11
C ALA A 100 -8.80 -8.51 -8.96
N PHE A 101 -9.49 -7.47 -8.51
CA PHE A 101 -9.10 -6.70 -7.35
C PHE A 101 -9.09 -7.55 -6.06
N ALA A 102 -10.17 -8.30 -5.81
CA ALA A 102 -10.27 -9.17 -4.63
C ALA A 102 -9.16 -10.25 -4.62
N LEU A 103 -8.87 -10.84 -5.78
CA LEU A 103 -7.77 -11.80 -5.91
C LEU A 103 -6.41 -11.15 -5.66
N ALA A 104 -6.16 -9.97 -6.21
CA ALA A 104 -4.92 -9.25 -5.98
C ALA A 104 -4.70 -8.93 -4.50
N GLU A 105 -5.74 -8.51 -3.79
CA GLU A 105 -5.68 -8.26 -2.34
C GLU A 105 -5.44 -9.55 -1.53
N SER A 106 -6.07 -10.66 -1.93
CA SER A 106 -5.82 -11.98 -1.31
C SER A 106 -4.36 -12.40 -1.44
N LEU A 107 -3.78 -12.28 -2.64
CA LEU A 107 -2.38 -12.61 -2.90
C LEU A 107 -1.42 -11.69 -2.13
N ARG A 108 -1.71 -10.39 -2.08
CA ARG A 108 -0.94 -9.42 -1.29
C ARG A 108 -0.98 -9.74 0.20
N GLY A 109 -2.14 -10.12 0.72
CA GLY A 109 -2.30 -10.59 2.09
C GLY A 109 -1.48 -11.85 2.41
N ALA A 110 -1.20 -12.68 1.40
CA ALA A 110 -0.29 -13.81 1.49
C ALA A 110 1.20 -13.46 1.28
N GLY A 111 1.56 -12.17 1.21
CA GLY A 111 2.94 -11.69 1.07
C GLY A 111 3.48 -11.67 -0.36
N ILE A 112 2.63 -11.89 -1.36
CA ILE A 112 3.05 -11.89 -2.77
C ILE A 112 2.99 -10.46 -3.32
N ALA A 113 4.08 -10.00 -3.96
CA ALA A 113 4.09 -8.74 -4.68
C ALA A 113 3.26 -8.85 -5.96
N VAL A 114 2.14 -8.13 -6.01
CA VAL A 114 1.15 -8.23 -7.11
C VAL A 114 0.98 -6.89 -7.81
N ASP A 115 1.11 -6.89 -9.13
CA ASP A 115 0.69 -5.80 -10.02
C ASP A 115 -0.76 -6.04 -10.49
N LEU A 116 -1.53 -4.96 -10.61
CA LEU A 116 -2.88 -4.96 -11.17
C LEU A 116 -2.92 -3.96 -12.34
N PRO A 117 -2.37 -4.34 -13.50
CA PRO A 117 -2.21 -3.41 -14.61
C PRO A 117 -3.56 -2.99 -15.19
N ALA A 118 -3.83 -1.69 -15.14
CA ALA A 118 -5.06 -1.09 -15.64
C ALA A 118 -4.98 -0.74 -17.14
N GLY A 119 -6.11 -0.88 -17.82
CA GLY A 119 -6.36 -0.37 -19.17
C GLY A 119 -5.55 -1.01 -20.30
N GLY A 120 -6.05 -0.89 -21.51
CA GLY A 120 -5.41 -1.37 -22.73
C GLY A 120 -5.58 -2.86 -23.01
N ALA A 121 -5.21 -3.27 -24.24
CA ALA A 121 -5.32 -4.65 -24.68
C ALA A 121 -4.43 -5.59 -23.89
N ILE A 122 -4.93 -6.79 -23.59
CA ILE A 122 -4.25 -7.82 -22.79
C ILE A 122 -2.83 -8.08 -23.24
N GLY A 123 -2.60 -8.17 -24.56
CA GLY A 123 -1.27 -8.41 -25.13
C GLY A 123 -0.24 -7.30 -24.81
N LYS A 124 -0.69 -6.03 -24.68
CA LYS A 124 0.18 -4.93 -24.26
C LYS A 124 0.48 -5.02 -22.77
N ARG A 125 -0.52 -5.38 -21.95
CA ARG A 125 -0.34 -5.57 -20.50
C ARG A 125 0.62 -6.72 -20.22
N LEU A 126 0.46 -7.86 -20.88
CA LEU A 126 1.38 -9.02 -20.76
C LEU A 126 2.82 -8.64 -21.09
N LYS A 127 3.05 -7.95 -22.24
CA LYS A 127 4.40 -7.49 -22.60
C LYS A 127 4.99 -6.49 -21.61
N LYS A 128 4.17 -5.61 -21.02
CA LYS A 128 4.62 -4.65 -20.00
C LYS A 128 5.01 -5.37 -18.72
N SER A 129 4.20 -6.33 -18.26
CA SER A 129 4.47 -7.13 -17.08
C SER A 129 5.71 -8.01 -17.23
N ASP A 130 5.88 -8.63 -18.39
CA ASP A 130 7.07 -9.42 -18.71
C ASP A 130 8.36 -8.56 -18.63
N ARG A 131 8.34 -7.35 -19.22
CA ARG A 131 9.47 -6.39 -19.10
C ARG A 131 9.72 -5.90 -17.69
N ALA A 132 8.70 -5.89 -16.83
CA ALA A 132 8.81 -5.53 -15.43
C ALA A 132 9.29 -6.69 -14.54
N GLY A 133 9.58 -7.86 -15.11
CA GLY A 133 10.07 -9.03 -14.37
C GLY A 133 8.97 -9.86 -13.72
N VAL A 134 7.70 -9.62 -14.07
CA VAL A 134 6.60 -10.46 -13.61
C VAL A 134 6.76 -11.87 -14.18
N ARG A 135 6.69 -12.87 -13.30
CA ARG A 135 6.79 -14.28 -13.71
C ARG A 135 5.44 -14.88 -14.10
N ILE A 136 4.39 -14.55 -13.36
CA ILE A 136 3.07 -15.16 -13.51
C ILE A 136 2.04 -14.10 -13.83
N ALA A 137 1.26 -14.31 -14.90
CA ALA A 137 0.07 -13.52 -15.19
C ALA A 137 -1.19 -14.37 -14.90
N VAL A 138 -2.08 -13.85 -14.05
CA VAL A 138 -3.41 -14.41 -13.80
C VAL A 138 -4.42 -13.59 -14.59
N ILE A 139 -5.12 -14.23 -15.51
CA ILE A 139 -6.07 -13.59 -16.41
C ILE A 139 -7.47 -14.02 -16.02
N LEU A 140 -8.36 -13.05 -15.85
CA LEU A 140 -9.75 -13.24 -15.45
C LEU A 140 -10.66 -12.54 -16.46
N GLY A 141 -11.52 -13.29 -17.10
CA GLY A 141 -12.66 -12.76 -17.86
C GLY A 141 -13.98 -13.07 -17.15
N SER A 142 -15.07 -12.53 -17.67
CA SER A 142 -16.42 -12.80 -17.15
C SER A 142 -16.74 -14.29 -17.09
N ASP A 143 -16.30 -15.06 -18.10
CA ASP A 143 -16.53 -16.51 -18.16
C ASP A 143 -15.78 -17.24 -17.05
N GLU A 144 -14.50 -16.91 -16.84
CA GLU A 144 -13.69 -17.48 -15.77
C GLU A 144 -14.27 -17.14 -14.39
N VAL A 145 -14.72 -15.89 -14.20
CA VAL A 145 -15.38 -15.48 -12.94
C VAL A 145 -16.66 -16.29 -12.72
N ALA A 146 -17.50 -16.47 -13.75
CA ALA A 146 -18.74 -17.22 -13.64
C ALA A 146 -18.52 -18.71 -13.34
N CYS A 147 -17.44 -19.30 -13.87
CA CYS A 147 -17.07 -20.70 -13.65
C CYS A 147 -16.22 -20.92 -12.38
N GLY A 148 -15.80 -19.85 -11.70
CA GLY A 148 -14.90 -19.94 -10.54
C GLY A 148 -13.50 -20.39 -10.90
N SER A 149 -13.02 -20.10 -12.12
CA SER A 149 -11.69 -20.43 -12.64
C SER A 149 -10.88 -19.18 -12.95
N ALA A 150 -9.62 -19.33 -13.33
CA ALA A 150 -8.75 -18.31 -13.87
C ALA A 150 -7.72 -18.92 -14.82
N GLN A 151 -7.25 -18.16 -15.80
CA GLN A 151 -6.14 -18.57 -16.64
C GLN A 151 -4.81 -18.11 -15.99
N ILE A 152 -3.92 -19.04 -15.70
CA ILE A 152 -2.56 -18.75 -15.24
C ILE A 152 -1.60 -18.91 -16.42
N ARG A 153 -0.76 -17.92 -16.64
CA ARG A 153 0.29 -17.93 -17.64
C ARG A 153 1.65 -17.69 -16.98
N ASP A 154 2.57 -18.65 -17.14
CA ASP A 154 3.98 -18.45 -16.83
C ASP A 154 4.61 -17.65 -17.99
N LEU A 155 5.08 -16.44 -17.72
CA LEU A 155 5.62 -15.55 -18.74
C LEU A 155 7.02 -15.98 -19.17
N GLY A 156 7.79 -16.63 -18.29
CA GLY A 156 9.11 -17.15 -18.60
C GLY A 156 9.05 -18.43 -19.45
N ALA A 157 8.20 -19.39 -19.09
CA ALA A 157 8.02 -20.65 -19.80
C ALA A 157 7.08 -20.54 -21.01
N GLY A 158 6.25 -19.49 -21.07
CA GLY A 158 5.25 -19.31 -22.12
C GLY A 158 4.06 -20.28 -22.04
N THR A 159 3.94 -21.05 -20.95
CA THR A 159 2.84 -22.01 -20.74
C THR A 159 1.63 -21.31 -20.14
N GLN A 160 0.45 -21.84 -20.45
CA GLN A 160 -0.83 -21.36 -19.90
C GLN A 160 -1.70 -22.53 -19.49
N GLN A 161 -2.39 -22.39 -18.38
CA GLN A 161 -3.34 -23.39 -17.88
C GLN A 161 -4.52 -22.73 -17.17
N GLU A 162 -5.65 -23.40 -17.16
CA GLU A 162 -6.81 -23.00 -16.38
C GLU A 162 -6.73 -23.63 -14.99
N VAL A 163 -7.05 -22.86 -13.95
CA VAL A 163 -6.97 -23.28 -12.54
C VAL A 163 -8.21 -22.80 -11.81
N PRO A 164 -8.84 -23.63 -10.94
CA PRO A 164 -9.90 -23.19 -10.06
C PRO A 164 -9.43 -22.02 -9.17
N GLN A 165 -10.26 -20.99 -8.98
CA GLN A 165 -9.89 -19.83 -8.14
C GLN A 165 -9.52 -20.23 -6.71
N ALA A 166 -10.15 -21.27 -6.17
CA ALA A 166 -9.83 -21.78 -4.83
C ALA A 166 -8.40 -22.34 -4.71
N GLU A 167 -7.79 -22.76 -5.81
CA GLU A 167 -6.45 -23.35 -5.86
C GLU A 167 -5.36 -22.36 -6.27
N LEU A 168 -5.74 -21.14 -6.69
CA LEU A 168 -4.81 -20.14 -7.24
C LEU A 168 -3.64 -19.84 -6.31
N ASN A 169 -3.91 -19.63 -5.01
CA ASN A 169 -2.85 -19.33 -4.05
C ASN A 169 -1.82 -20.45 -3.98
N SER A 170 -2.24 -21.70 -3.87
CA SER A 170 -1.33 -22.85 -3.78
C SER A 170 -0.54 -23.07 -5.07
N VAL A 171 -1.20 -22.92 -6.22
CA VAL A 171 -0.55 -23.05 -7.53
C VAL A 171 0.49 -21.94 -7.73
N ILE A 172 0.14 -20.71 -7.43
CA ILE A 172 1.05 -19.55 -7.55
C ILE A 172 2.27 -19.72 -6.64
N HIS A 173 2.07 -20.09 -5.37
CA HIS A 173 3.18 -20.35 -4.45
C HIS A 173 4.10 -21.47 -4.96
N GLY A 174 3.52 -22.56 -5.47
CA GLY A 174 4.30 -23.65 -6.07
C GLY A 174 5.12 -23.18 -7.27
N MET A 175 4.53 -22.41 -8.18
CA MET A 175 5.22 -21.85 -9.35
C MET A 175 6.31 -20.84 -8.97
N LEU A 176 6.13 -20.07 -7.90
CA LEU A 176 7.13 -19.12 -7.41
C LEU A 176 8.29 -19.78 -6.66
N GLY A 177 8.18 -21.07 -6.33
CA GLY A 177 9.20 -21.80 -5.57
C GLY A 177 9.21 -21.49 -4.07
N GLU A 178 8.16 -20.92 -3.53
CA GLU A 178 8.03 -20.53 -2.11
C GLU A 178 7.43 -21.65 -1.23
N GLY A 179 7.24 -22.84 -1.78
CA GLY A 179 6.60 -23.98 -1.11
C GLY A 179 7.51 -24.85 -0.24
N GLN A 180 8.79 -24.48 0.00
CA GLN A 180 9.70 -25.26 0.86
C GLN A 180 10.63 -24.35 1.65
N ALA A 181 10.09 -23.63 2.61
CA ALA A 181 10.84 -23.16 3.76
C ALA A 181 10.09 -23.66 5.00
N SER A 182 10.54 -24.81 5.47
CA SER A 182 10.17 -25.39 6.77
C SER A 182 10.73 -24.57 7.90
#